data_84a153282dfbde6bdc685f8de60824da
#
_entry.id   84a153282dfbde6bdc685f8de60824da
#
_cell.length_a   1.000
_cell.length_b   1.000
_cell.length_c   1.000
_cell.angle_alpha   90.00
_cell.angle_beta   90.00
_cell.angle_gamma   90.00
#
_symmetry.space_group_name_H-M   'P 1'
#
loop_
_entity.id
_entity.type
_entity.pdbx_description
1 polymer ?
#
loop_
_entity_poly.entity_id
_entity_poly.type
_entity_poly.pdbx_seq_one_letter_code
_entity_poly.pdbx_strand_id
1 'polypeptide(L)'
;RAQIVIVTKCPDDIKPIDFNIITKRLNLYPYQQLYFSRFRYGSLMPLFPEKAKGRITCTGDEQVLLVTGIASPAPLVEEVKAYTPSVNLLEFGDHHDFGEKDLQVIEKQFNLLKGNNRLIITTEKDATRLKNHPNLNETLKPYIYVLPIEIEFLQNQQYIFNQNIIGYVRTY
;
A
#
# COMPACT_ATOMS: atom_id res chain seq x y z
N ARG A 1 29.91 4.09 -3.34
CA ARG A 1 29.62 3.09 -2.29
C ARG A 1 28.53 3.63 -1.38
N ALA A 2 27.56 2.78 -1.00
CA ALA A 2 26.44 3.21 -0.16
C ALA A 2 26.93 3.55 1.26
N GLN A 3 26.53 4.71 1.78
CA GLN A 3 26.75 5.10 3.18
C GLN A 3 25.58 4.69 4.08
N ILE A 4 24.37 4.65 3.50
CA ILE A 4 23.16 4.24 4.18
C ILE A 4 22.66 2.94 3.54
N VAL A 5 22.36 1.95 4.38
CA VAL A 5 21.78 0.67 4.00
C VAL A 5 20.47 0.51 4.74
N ILE A 6 19.41 0.17 4.01
CA ILE A 6 18.07 -0.01 4.59
C ILE A 6 17.60 -1.43 4.28
N VAL A 7 17.32 -2.20 5.31
CA VAL A 7 16.59 -3.47 5.20
C VAL A 7 15.10 -3.14 5.22
N THR A 8 14.44 -3.36 4.10
CA THR A 8 13.02 -3.02 3.92
C THR A 8 12.11 -4.24 4.07
N LYS A 9 10.80 -4.02 4.23
CA LYS A 9 9.78 -5.07 4.33
C LYS A 9 10.03 -6.04 5.49
N CYS A 10 10.55 -5.53 6.61
CA CYS A 10 10.66 -6.35 7.80
C CYS A 10 9.28 -6.83 8.26
N PRO A 11 9.14 -8.09 8.69
CA PRO A 11 7.88 -8.60 9.22
C PRO A 11 7.51 -7.91 10.54
N ASP A 12 6.22 -7.93 10.88
CA ASP A 12 5.72 -7.28 12.10
C ASP A 12 6.20 -7.95 13.38
N ASP A 13 6.47 -9.25 13.33
CA ASP A 13 6.93 -10.07 14.44
C ASP A 13 8.46 -10.20 14.52
N ILE A 14 9.22 -9.36 13.80
CA ILE A 14 10.69 -9.37 13.82
C ILE A 14 11.21 -9.20 15.25
N LYS A 15 12.08 -10.12 15.68
CA LYS A 15 12.61 -10.17 17.04
C LYS A 15 13.97 -9.45 17.15
N PRO A 16 14.36 -9.00 18.36
CA PRO A 16 15.65 -8.37 18.57
C PRO A 16 16.84 -9.19 18.08
N ILE A 17 16.77 -10.52 18.15
CA ILE A 17 17.81 -11.42 17.66
C ILE A 17 17.97 -11.35 16.14
N ASP A 18 16.87 -11.16 15.40
CA ASP A 18 16.87 -11.15 13.94
C ASP A 18 17.64 -9.92 13.41
N PHE A 19 17.50 -8.76 14.07
CA PHE A 19 18.30 -7.57 13.73
C PHE A 19 19.81 -7.86 13.84
N ASN A 20 20.23 -8.55 14.89
CA ASN A 20 21.64 -8.91 15.09
C ASN A 20 22.12 -9.90 14.02
N ILE A 21 21.30 -10.89 13.67
CA ILE A 21 21.63 -11.89 12.63
C ILE A 21 21.78 -11.19 11.27
N ILE A 22 20.83 -10.33 10.90
CA ILE A 22 20.86 -9.59 9.64
C ILE A 22 22.07 -8.67 9.59
N THR A 23 22.33 -7.91 10.66
CA THR A 23 23.48 -7.00 10.76
C THR A 23 24.81 -7.73 10.55
N LYS A 24 24.99 -8.89 11.20
CA LYS A 24 26.19 -9.71 11.04
C LYS A 24 26.32 -10.26 9.61
N ARG A 25 25.22 -10.67 8.99
CA ARG A 25 25.23 -11.20 7.61
C ARG A 25 25.60 -10.15 6.57
N LEU A 26 25.16 -8.91 6.76
CA LEU A 26 25.45 -7.80 5.86
C LEU A 26 26.92 -7.38 5.89
N ASN A 27 27.65 -7.67 6.96
CA ASN A 27 29.07 -7.38 7.14
C ASN A 27 29.45 -5.96 6.66
N LEU A 28 28.74 -4.96 7.20
CA LEU A 28 28.88 -3.56 6.78
C LEU A 28 30.20 -2.96 7.26
N TYR A 29 30.69 -2.00 6.50
CA TYR A 29 31.84 -1.20 6.93
C TYR A 29 31.48 -0.25 8.07
N PRO A 30 32.43 0.16 8.94
CA PRO A 30 32.14 1.03 10.09
C PRO A 30 31.52 2.38 9.77
N TYR A 31 31.68 2.89 8.54
CA TYR A 31 31.09 4.15 8.10
C TYR A 31 29.67 4.00 7.52
N GLN A 32 29.18 2.78 7.36
CA GLN A 32 27.85 2.52 6.84
C GLN A 32 26.85 2.46 7.98
N GLN A 33 25.72 3.11 7.77
CA GLN A 33 24.60 3.11 8.71
C GLN A 33 23.52 2.16 8.24
N LEU A 34 23.03 1.34 9.16
CA LEU A 34 22.00 0.35 8.90
C LEU A 34 20.70 0.77 9.55
N TYR A 35 19.65 0.72 8.75
CA TYR A 35 18.28 0.97 9.16
C TYR A 35 17.39 -0.21 8.79
N PHE A 36 16.31 -0.38 9.54
CA PHE A 36 15.28 -1.38 9.27
C PHE A 36 13.95 -0.67 9.11
N SER A 37 13.18 -1.08 8.11
CA SER A 37 11.84 -0.52 7.88
C SER A 37 10.84 -1.60 7.51
N ARG A 38 9.56 -1.32 7.81
CA ARG A 38 8.43 -2.12 7.39
C ARG A 38 7.38 -1.27 6.73
N PHE A 39 6.44 -1.91 6.06
CA PHE A 39 5.23 -1.25 5.60
C PHE A 39 4.22 -1.15 6.74
N ARG A 40 3.55 -0.02 6.80
CA ARG A 40 2.32 0.19 7.54
C ARG A 40 1.23 0.59 6.59
N TYR A 41 0.06 0.02 6.78
CA TYR A 41 -1.12 0.47 6.05
C TYR A 41 -1.85 1.54 6.85
N GLY A 42 -2.21 2.62 6.18
CA GLY A 42 -2.98 3.71 6.76
C GLY A 42 -4.48 3.46 6.71
N SER A 43 -5.26 4.46 7.08
CA SER A 43 -6.73 4.40 6.97
C SER A 43 -7.18 4.52 5.51
N LEU A 44 -8.25 3.82 5.15
CA LEU A 44 -8.87 3.95 3.83
C LEU A 44 -9.27 5.40 3.56
N MET A 45 -8.87 5.91 2.40
CA MET A 45 -9.19 7.25 1.92
C MET A 45 -9.99 7.18 0.63
N PRO A 46 -11.06 7.96 0.46
CA PRO A 46 -11.80 8.00 -0.79
C PRO A 46 -10.92 8.57 -1.91
N LEU A 47 -10.90 7.92 -3.07
CA LEU A 47 -10.19 8.43 -4.25
C LEU A 47 -10.84 9.72 -4.79
N PHE A 48 -12.16 9.82 -4.66
CA PHE A 48 -12.99 10.97 -5.06
C PHE A 48 -13.77 11.49 -3.84
N PRO A 49 -13.14 12.32 -2.97
CA PRO A 49 -13.77 12.78 -1.73
C PRO A 49 -15.11 13.47 -1.92
N GLU A 50 -15.27 14.22 -3.02
CA GLU A 50 -16.49 14.95 -3.38
C GLU A 50 -17.68 14.04 -3.78
N LYS A 51 -17.40 12.75 -4.09
CA LYS A 51 -18.39 11.75 -4.49
C LYS A 51 -18.57 10.63 -3.47
N ALA A 52 -17.71 10.58 -2.46
CA ALA A 52 -17.71 9.50 -1.47
C ALA A 52 -19.01 9.50 -0.64
N LYS A 53 -19.51 8.29 -0.35
CA LYS A 53 -20.71 8.09 0.49
C LYS A 53 -20.44 8.26 2.00
N GLY A 54 -19.46 9.07 2.37
CA GLY A 54 -19.11 9.32 3.76
C GLY A 54 -17.82 8.60 4.20
N ARG A 55 -17.50 8.73 5.50
CA ARG A 55 -16.33 8.08 6.11
C ARG A 55 -16.64 6.60 6.28
N ILE A 56 -15.82 5.74 5.68
CA ILE A 56 -15.97 4.30 5.89
C ILE A 56 -15.35 3.94 7.24
N THR A 57 -16.20 3.40 8.09
CA THR A 57 -15.79 2.54 9.21
C THR A 57 -16.06 1.13 8.75
N CYS A 58 -15.01 0.34 8.50
CA CYS A 58 -15.17 -1.06 8.15
C CYS A 58 -15.87 -1.78 9.32
N THR A 59 -17.04 -2.33 9.06
CA THR A 59 -17.89 -3.03 10.04
C THR A 59 -17.74 -4.55 9.92
N GLY A 60 -16.99 -5.01 8.90
CA GLY A 60 -16.72 -6.43 8.65
C GLY A 60 -17.73 -7.10 7.71
N ASP A 61 -18.75 -6.37 7.25
CA ASP A 61 -19.77 -6.87 6.32
C ASP A 61 -19.58 -6.36 4.88
N GLU A 62 -18.51 -5.60 4.64
CA GLU A 62 -18.19 -5.07 3.32
C GLU A 62 -17.79 -6.18 2.36
N GLN A 63 -18.26 -6.03 1.10
CA GLN A 63 -17.79 -6.82 -0.03
C GLN A 63 -16.74 -5.99 -0.77
N VAL A 64 -15.51 -6.43 -0.75
CA VAL A 64 -14.39 -5.71 -1.33
C VAL A 64 -13.96 -6.31 -2.66
N LEU A 65 -13.86 -5.47 -3.68
CA LEU A 65 -13.06 -5.72 -4.88
C LEU A 65 -11.71 -5.04 -4.68
N LEU A 66 -10.67 -5.83 -4.44
CA LEU A 66 -9.30 -5.34 -4.34
C LEU A 66 -8.68 -5.31 -5.73
N VAL A 67 -8.44 -4.11 -6.26
CA VAL A 67 -7.86 -3.89 -7.60
C VAL A 67 -6.41 -3.45 -7.43
N THR A 68 -5.47 -4.20 -7.99
CA THR A 68 -4.05 -3.88 -7.85
C THR A 68 -3.20 -4.37 -9.03
N GLY A 69 -2.21 -3.54 -9.41
CA GLY A 69 -1.17 -3.83 -10.37
C GLY A 69 0.22 -3.75 -9.74
N ILE A 70 0.45 -4.52 -8.66
CA ILE A 70 1.73 -4.62 -7.97
C ILE A 70 2.29 -6.03 -8.04
N ALA A 71 3.62 -6.16 -7.99
CA ALA A 71 4.32 -7.44 -8.14
C ALA A 71 4.03 -8.47 -7.03
N SER A 72 3.58 -8.03 -5.85
CA SER A 72 3.35 -8.91 -4.69
C SER A 72 2.13 -8.45 -3.90
N PRO A 73 0.92 -8.84 -4.28
CA PRO A 73 -0.32 -8.38 -3.64
C PRO A 73 -0.65 -9.09 -2.31
N ALA A 74 0.01 -10.20 -1.99
CA ALA A 74 -0.34 -11.00 -0.82
C ALA A 74 -0.38 -10.24 0.51
N PRO A 75 0.60 -9.38 0.87
CA PRO A 75 0.52 -8.59 2.10
C PRO A 75 -0.67 -7.61 2.11
N LEU A 76 -0.99 -7.04 0.94
CA LEU A 76 -2.14 -6.14 0.80
C LEU A 76 -3.47 -6.88 0.97
N VAL A 77 -3.57 -8.09 0.42
CA VAL A 77 -4.75 -8.96 0.59
C VAL A 77 -4.97 -9.30 2.05
N GLU A 78 -3.91 -9.68 2.77
CA GLU A 78 -4.00 -10.02 4.20
C GLU A 78 -4.41 -8.80 5.04
N GLU A 79 -3.90 -7.61 4.72
CA GLU A 79 -4.30 -6.37 5.38
C GLU A 79 -5.80 -6.09 5.16
N VAL A 80 -6.28 -6.18 3.91
CA VAL A 80 -7.70 -5.92 3.61
C VAL A 80 -8.60 -6.97 4.26
N LYS A 81 -8.16 -8.24 4.35
CA LYS A 81 -8.89 -9.30 5.07
C LYS A 81 -9.01 -9.06 6.58
N ALA A 82 -8.12 -8.27 7.17
CA ALA A 82 -8.27 -7.86 8.57
C ALA A 82 -9.48 -6.94 8.80
N TYR A 83 -9.94 -6.24 7.76
CA TYR A 83 -11.14 -5.39 7.81
C TYR A 83 -12.42 -6.16 7.46
N THR A 84 -12.35 -7.06 6.50
CA THR A 84 -13.50 -7.88 6.06
C THR A 84 -13.04 -9.23 5.47
N PRO A 85 -13.74 -10.33 5.74
CA PRO A 85 -13.40 -11.62 5.14
C PRO A 85 -13.77 -11.72 3.65
N SER A 86 -14.60 -10.81 3.15
CA SER A 86 -15.18 -10.86 1.80
C SER A 86 -14.36 -10.04 0.80
N VAL A 87 -13.17 -10.55 0.44
CA VAL A 87 -12.24 -9.89 -0.50
C VAL A 87 -12.14 -10.68 -1.80
N ASN A 88 -12.47 -10.02 -2.90
CA ASN A 88 -12.24 -10.51 -4.26
C ASN A 88 -11.05 -9.77 -4.86
N LEU A 89 -9.99 -10.49 -5.17
CA LEU A 89 -8.79 -9.92 -5.79
C LEU A 89 -8.96 -9.85 -7.30
N LEU A 90 -8.75 -8.68 -7.87
CA LEU A 90 -8.57 -8.45 -9.31
C LEU A 90 -7.14 -7.94 -9.54
N GLU A 91 -6.29 -8.86 -9.94
CA GLU A 91 -4.86 -8.62 -10.12
C GLU A 91 -4.54 -8.28 -11.57
N PHE A 92 -3.77 -7.22 -11.75
CA PHE A 92 -3.15 -6.82 -13.01
C PHE A 92 -1.63 -6.95 -12.90
N GLY A 93 -0.94 -6.95 -14.04
CA GLY A 93 0.52 -7.01 -14.05
C GLY A 93 1.17 -5.80 -13.35
N ASP A 94 2.40 -5.96 -12.86
CA ASP A 94 3.12 -4.83 -12.27
C ASP A 94 3.34 -3.72 -13.32
N HIS A 95 3.20 -2.48 -12.90
CA HIS A 95 3.24 -1.29 -13.77
C HIS A 95 2.13 -1.24 -14.84
N HIS A 96 1.01 -1.94 -14.63
CA HIS A 96 -0.11 -1.98 -15.58
C HIS A 96 -0.72 -0.60 -15.79
N ASP A 97 -0.90 -0.20 -17.05
CA ASP A 97 -1.68 0.97 -17.42
C ASP A 97 -3.11 0.53 -17.74
N PHE A 98 -4.07 1.00 -16.95
CA PHE A 98 -5.47 0.63 -17.09
C PHE A 98 -6.03 1.17 -18.41
N GLY A 99 -6.55 0.28 -19.25
CA GLY A 99 -7.25 0.62 -20.47
C GLY A 99 -8.77 0.47 -20.31
N GLU A 100 -9.52 0.81 -21.36
CA GLU A 100 -10.99 0.72 -21.35
C GLU A 100 -11.50 -0.69 -21.01
N LYS A 101 -10.83 -1.73 -21.54
CA LYS A 101 -11.20 -3.12 -21.26
C LYS A 101 -11.03 -3.46 -19.78
N ASP A 102 -10.01 -2.92 -19.15
CA ASP A 102 -9.75 -3.15 -17.74
C ASP A 102 -10.82 -2.47 -16.87
N LEU A 103 -11.22 -1.25 -17.23
CA LEU A 103 -12.31 -0.55 -16.55
C LEU A 103 -13.63 -1.31 -16.67
N GLN A 104 -13.93 -1.89 -17.84
CA GLN A 104 -15.11 -2.74 -18.03
C GLN A 104 -15.04 -4.00 -17.15
N VAL A 105 -13.86 -4.60 -17.01
CA VAL A 105 -13.65 -5.75 -16.12
C VAL A 105 -13.85 -5.35 -14.67
N ILE A 106 -13.27 -4.23 -14.23
CA ILE A 106 -13.47 -3.69 -12.87
C ILE A 106 -14.95 -3.46 -12.58
N GLU A 107 -15.67 -2.78 -13.49
CA GLU A 107 -17.09 -2.51 -13.35
C GLU A 107 -17.92 -3.80 -13.28
N LYS A 108 -17.64 -4.75 -14.17
CA LYS A 108 -18.32 -6.06 -14.17
C LYS A 108 -18.09 -6.81 -12.86
N GLN A 109 -16.86 -6.88 -12.37
CA GLN A 109 -16.53 -7.56 -11.13
C GLN A 109 -17.16 -6.86 -9.92
N PHE A 110 -17.14 -5.54 -9.88
CA PHE A 110 -17.81 -4.78 -8.84
C PHE A 110 -19.33 -5.02 -8.81
N ASN A 111 -19.97 -5.11 -9.97
CA ASN A 111 -21.41 -5.37 -10.08
C ASN A 111 -21.81 -6.80 -9.69
N LEU A 112 -20.87 -7.75 -9.70
CA LEU A 112 -21.08 -9.11 -9.21
C LEU A 112 -21.03 -9.23 -7.67
N LEU A 113 -20.48 -8.23 -6.98
CA LEU A 113 -20.47 -8.21 -5.52
C LEU A 113 -21.90 -8.13 -4.98
N LYS A 114 -22.17 -8.90 -3.94
CA LYS A 114 -23.52 -8.98 -3.32
C LYS A 114 -23.62 -7.99 -2.15
N GLY A 115 -24.85 -7.58 -1.84
CA GLY A 115 -25.13 -6.69 -0.72
C GLY A 115 -24.99 -5.20 -1.02
N ASN A 116 -25.19 -4.38 -0.01
CA ASN A 116 -25.24 -2.92 -0.13
C ASN A 116 -23.91 -2.25 0.21
N ASN A 117 -23.07 -2.89 1.04
CA ASN A 117 -21.77 -2.39 1.47
C ASN A 117 -20.67 -2.92 0.54
N ARG A 118 -20.53 -2.30 -0.62
CA ARG A 118 -19.56 -2.70 -1.63
C ARG A 118 -18.50 -1.64 -1.78
N LEU A 119 -17.23 -2.04 -1.86
CA LEU A 119 -16.07 -1.17 -1.99
C LEU A 119 -15.13 -1.68 -3.08
N ILE A 120 -14.47 -0.73 -3.75
CA ILE A 120 -13.26 -0.98 -4.54
C ILE A 120 -12.10 -0.42 -3.72
N ILE A 121 -11.13 -1.26 -3.39
CA ILE A 121 -9.90 -0.82 -2.72
C ILE A 121 -8.75 -0.97 -3.71
N THR A 122 -7.87 0.03 -3.74
CA THR A 122 -6.69 0.01 -4.60
C THR A 122 -5.48 0.63 -3.90
N THR A 123 -4.29 0.49 -4.49
CA THR A 123 -3.05 1.11 -4.00
C THR A 123 -2.96 2.58 -4.42
N GLU A 124 -2.11 3.39 -3.77
CA GLU A 124 -1.86 4.78 -4.18
C GLU A 124 -1.30 4.87 -5.62
N LYS A 125 -0.44 3.91 -5.99
CA LYS A 125 0.15 3.82 -7.33
C LYS A 125 -0.93 3.64 -8.40
N ASP A 126 -1.82 2.68 -8.19
CA ASP A 126 -2.89 2.36 -9.15
C ASP A 126 -4.00 3.40 -9.11
N ALA A 127 -4.28 3.98 -7.94
CA ALA A 127 -5.23 5.06 -7.76
C ALA A 127 -4.92 6.27 -8.65
N THR A 128 -3.64 6.66 -8.76
CA THR A 128 -3.22 7.77 -9.61
C THR A 128 -3.58 7.53 -11.08
N ARG A 129 -3.44 6.29 -11.54
CA ARG A 129 -3.78 5.90 -12.91
C ARG A 129 -5.28 5.86 -13.13
N LEU A 130 -6.03 5.26 -12.20
CA LEU A 130 -7.49 5.21 -12.26
C LEU A 130 -8.12 6.60 -12.18
N LYS A 131 -7.62 7.47 -11.31
CA LYS A 131 -8.17 8.82 -11.09
C LYS A 131 -8.16 9.66 -12.36
N ASN A 132 -7.10 9.53 -13.15
CA ASN A 132 -6.89 10.33 -14.36
C ASN A 132 -7.47 9.69 -15.61
N HIS A 133 -8.07 8.51 -15.51
CA HIS A 133 -8.60 7.83 -16.68
C HIS A 133 -9.93 8.46 -17.15
N PRO A 134 -10.01 8.97 -18.40
CA PRO A 134 -11.18 9.73 -18.87
C PRO A 134 -12.48 8.91 -18.91
N ASN A 135 -12.36 7.59 -19.11
CA ASN A 135 -13.48 6.67 -19.26
C ASN A 135 -13.84 5.93 -17.95
N LEU A 136 -13.30 6.36 -16.79
CA LEU A 136 -13.73 5.79 -15.52
C LEU A 136 -15.19 6.13 -15.24
N ASN A 137 -16.03 5.10 -15.11
CA ASN A 137 -17.46 5.26 -14.92
C ASN A 137 -17.78 6.06 -13.63
N GLU A 138 -18.57 7.13 -13.79
CA GLU A 138 -18.99 8.02 -12.72
C GLU A 138 -19.69 7.28 -11.57
N THR A 139 -20.41 6.21 -11.89
CA THR A 139 -21.15 5.39 -10.90
C THR A 139 -20.26 4.59 -9.97
N LEU A 140 -19.01 4.33 -10.36
CA LEU A 140 -18.02 3.63 -9.53
C LEU A 140 -17.28 4.56 -8.57
N LYS A 141 -17.12 5.82 -8.93
CA LYS A 141 -16.31 6.80 -8.17
C LYS A 141 -16.66 6.88 -6.68
N PRO A 142 -17.93 6.81 -6.25
CA PRO A 142 -18.30 6.83 -4.84
C PRO A 142 -17.81 5.65 -4.01
N TYR A 143 -17.38 4.58 -4.67
CA TYR A 143 -17.01 3.30 -4.03
C TYR A 143 -15.51 3.04 -4.06
N ILE A 144 -14.70 3.89 -4.73
CA ILE A 144 -13.26 3.68 -4.88
C ILE A 144 -12.50 4.33 -3.73
N TYR A 145 -11.74 3.51 -3.03
CA TYR A 145 -10.92 3.88 -1.89
C TYR A 145 -9.47 3.46 -2.11
N VAL A 146 -8.58 4.23 -1.54
CA VAL A 146 -7.14 4.00 -1.55
C VAL A 146 -6.71 3.52 -0.17
N LEU A 147 -5.95 2.45 -0.13
CA LEU A 147 -5.25 2.02 1.08
C LEU A 147 -3.80 2.52 0.99
N PRO A 148 -3.46 3.59 1.72
CA PRO A 148 -2.12 4.15 1.66
C PRO A 148 -1.12 3.24 2.37
N ILE A 149 0.14 3.27 1.89
CA ILE A 149 1.26 2.55 2.47
C ILE A 149 2.25 3.57 3.02
N GLU A 150 2.55 3.46 4.29
CA GLU A 150 3.56 4.24 4.99
C GLU A 150 4.79 3.38 5.27
N ILE A 151 5.97 4.01 5.30
CA ILE A 151 7.21 3.35 5.70
C ILE A 151 7.48 3.73 7.15
N GLU A 152 7.52 2.71 8.02
CA GLU A 152 7.91 2.86 9.41
C GLU A 152 9.34 2.37 9.62
N PHE A 153 10.21 3.24 10.16
CA PHE A 153 11.53 2.83 10.60
C PHE A 153 11.43 2.17 11.98
N LEU A 154 12.04 0.99 12.09
CA LEU A 154 12.05 0.24 13.33
C LEU A 154 13.12 0.77 14.29
N GLN A 155 13.13 0.27 15.53
CA GLN A 155 14.09 0.66 16.59
C GLN A 155 14.14 2.16 16.89
N ASN A 156 13.02 2.89 16.65
CA ASN A 156 12.93 4.35 16.85
C ASN A 156 13.96 5.16 16.03
N GLN A 157 14.41 4.64 14.88
CA GLN A 157 15.48 5.23 14.08
C GLN A 157 15.00 6.30 13.09
N GLN A 158 13.70 6.56 12.96
CA GLN A 158 13.15 7.55 12.04
C GLN A 158 13.82 8.92 12.15
N TYR A 159 13.97 9.42 13.38
CA TYR A 159 14.56 10.74 13.60
C TYR A 159 16.04 10.76 13.16
N ILE A 160 16.82 9.75 13.53
CA ILE A 160 18.25 9.64 13.19
C ILE A 160 18.43 9.55 11.67
N PHE A 161 17.60 8.72 11.02
CA PHE A 161 17.58 8.61 9.56
C PHE A 161 17.34 9.96 8.89
N ASN A 162 16.31 10.68 9.31
CA ASN A 162 15.96 11.99 8.76
C ASN A 162 17.10 13.00 8.94
N GLN A 163 17.73 13.06 10.12
CA GLN A 163 18.85 13.95 10.37
C GLN A 163 20.05 13.64 9.47
N ASN A 164 20.35 12.38 9.22
CA ASN A 164 21.44 11.96 8.35
C ASN A 164 21.19 12.36 6.89
N ILE A 165 19.97 12.17 6.39
CA ILE A 165 19.60 12.61 5.04
C ILE A 165 19.67 14.14 4.91
N ILE A 166 19.10 14.87 5.86
CA ILE A 166 19.11 16.36 5.85
C ILE A 166 20.56 16.89 5.95
N GLY A 167 21.38 16.27 6.82
CA GLY A 167 22.79 16.62 6.94
C GLY A 167 23.56 16.42 5.64
N TYR A 168 23.33 15.32 4.94
CA TYR A 168 23.93 15.03 3.65
C TYR A 168 23.55 16.08 2.58
N VAL A 169 22.24 16.39 2.46
CA VAL A 169 21.76 17.36 1.47
C VAL A 169 22.29 18.80 1.73
N ARG A 170 22.55 19.17 2.99
CA ARG A 170 23.06 20.51 3.33
C ARG A 170 24.57 20.65 3.10
N THR A 171 25.27 19.57 2.86
CA THR A 171 26.73 19.57 2.65
C THR A 171 27.09 19.75 1.17
N TYR A 172 26.12 19.66 0.29
CA TYR A 172 26.19 19.87 -1.15
C TYR A 172 25.24 21.00 -1.59
#